data_3bc1e9b5aa2ea914779649af7b9a6d87
#
_entry.id   3bc1e9b5aa2ea914779649af7b9a6d87
#
_cell.length_a   1.000
_cell.length_b   1.000
_cell.length_c   1.000
_cell.angle_alpha   90.00
_cell.angle_beta   90.00
_cell.angle_gamma   90.00
#
_symmetry.space_group_name_H-M   'P 1'
#
loop_
_entity.id
_entity.type
_entity.pdbx_description
1 polymer ?
#
loop_
_entity_poly.entity_id
_entity_poly.type
_entity_poly.pdbx_seq_one_letter_code
_entity_poly.pdbx_strand_id
1 'polypeptide(L)'
;GYEIIKLTAFGSLFGMIFAIIALFPVMKVIKQFYHNIVEAIPYILIVISAYMLISERDVKKIAVSAFIFLLSGMLGIAVIKYGFVREPFLPVLSGLFGVSTLLLSLAYEPDIKEQVIDDKIKLKTRDFFRASLSGTMAGVFVGVLPGIGNAQATYITKPLSGKKEESYLVAISSVNTANAIFSILSLY
;
A
#
# COMPACT_ATOMS: atom_id res chain seq x y z
N GLY A 1 8.22 8.04 17.40
CA GLY A 1 8.23 7.30 18.65
C GLY A 1 6.87 6.79 19.07
N TYR A 2 6.54 6.91 20.33
CA TYR A 2 5.36 6.30 20.95
C TYR A 2 4.01 6.77 20.35
N GLU A 3 3.91 8.04 19.95
CA GLU A 3 2.74 8.59 19.26
C GLU A 3 2.46 7.87 17.93
N ILE A 4 3.51 7.57 17.16
CA ILE A 4 3.38 6.86 15.88
C ILE A 4 2.81 5.45 16.11
N ILE A 5 3.32 4.74 17.13
CA ILE A 5 2.83 3.40 17.47
C ILE A 5 1.35 3.44 17.85
N LYS A 6 0.94 4.40 18.67
CA LYS A 6 -0.48 4.58 19.02
C LYS A 6 -1.36 4.85 17.80
N LEU A 7 -0.94 5.80 16.95
CA LEU A 7 -1.69 6.16 15.74
C LEU A 7 -1.84 4.97 14.78
N THR A 8 -0.77 4.22 14.57
CA THR A 8 -0.80 3.04 13.70
C THR A 8 -1.63 1.90 14.30
N ALA A 9 -1.54 1.67 15.61
CA ALA A 9 -2.34 0.66 16.29
C ALA A 9 -3.85 1.00 16.23
N PHE A 10 -4.22 2.25 16.54
CA PHE A 10 -5.61 2.69 16.42
C PHE A 10 -6.08 2.69 14.95
N GLY A 11 -5.22 3.11 14.01
CA GLY A 11 -5.52 3.04 12.58
C GLY A 11 -5.82 1.62 12.12
N SER A 12 -5.02 0.64 12.54
CA SER A 12 -5.25 -0.77 12.24
C SER A 12 -6.54 -1.29 12.88
N LEU A 13 -6.80 -0.96 14.14
CA LEU A 13 -8.02 -1.38 14.84
C LEU A 13 -9.29 -0.85 14.15
N PHE A 14 -9.35 0.45 13.88
CA PHE A 14 -10.50 1.02 13.17
C PHE A 14 -10.58 0.57 11.72
N GLY A 15 -9.43 0.39 11.06
CA GLY A 15 -9.35 -0.21 9.73
C GLY A 15 -9.94 -1.61 9.69
N MET A 16 -9.69 -2.43 10.71
CA MET A 16 -10.28 -3.76 10.86
C MET A 16 -11.81 -3.68 11.06
N ILE A 17 -12.29 -2.80 11.95
CA ILE A 17 -13.73 -2.64 12.20
C ILE A 17 -14.45 -2.23 10.91
N PHE A 18 -13.94 -1.22 10.20
CA PHE A 18 -14.54 -0.76 8.94
C PHE A 18 -14.44 -1.82 7.83
N ALA A 19 -13.35 -2.59 7.76
CA ALA A 19 -13.21 -3.68 6.81
C ALA A 19 -14.24 -4.79 7.07
N ILE A 20 -14.47 -5.16 8.32
CA ILE A 20 -15.49 -6.17 8.69
C ILE A 20 -16.90 -5.67 8.32
N ILE A 21 -17.21 -4.41 8.58
CA ILE A 21 -18.51 -3.81 8.19
C ILE A 21 -18.66 -3.81 6.66
N ALA A 22 -17.58 -3.49 5.94
CA ALA A 22 -17.57 -3.46 4.47
C ALA A 22 -17.60 -4.85 3.83
N LEU A 23 -17.27 -5.91 4.57
CA LEU A 23 -17.10 -7.25 4.05
C LEU A 23 -18.35 -7.75 3.32
N PHE A 24 -19.51 -7.69 3.96
CA PHE A 24 -20.75 -8.20 3.39
C PHE A 24 -21.19 -7.47 2.11
N PRO A 25 -21.30 -6.12 2.09
CA PRO A 25 -21.69 -5.41 0.88
C PRO A 25 -20.66 -5.54 -0.25
N VAL A 26 -19.35 -5.53 0.08
CA VAL A 26 -18.29 -5.66 -0.94
C VAL A 26 -18.31 -7.04 -1.58
N MET A 27 -18.43 -8.11 -0.80
CA MET A 27 -18.52 -9.48 -1.33
C MET A 27 -19.72 -9.66 -2.27
N LYS A 28 -20.85 -9.03 -1.96
CA LYS A 28 -22.03 -9.06 -2.83
C LYS A 28 -21.75 -8.37 -4.18
N VAL A 29 -21.09 -7.20 -4.15
CA VAL A 29 -20.73 -6.46 -5.36
C VAL A 29 -19.70 -7.24 -6.19
N ILE A 30 -18.67 -7.79 -5.55
CA ILE A 30 -17.63 -8.59 -6.23
C ILE A 30 -18.27 -9.75 -6.98
N LYS A 31 -19.08 -10.57 -6.32
CA LYS A 31 -19.73 -11.73 -6.95
C LYS A 31 -20.57 -11.32 -8.16
N GLN A 32 -21.22 -10.17 -8.12
CA GLN A 32 -22.06 -9.71 -9.22
C GLN A 32 -21.26 -9.17 -10.41
N PHE A 33 -20.10 -8.53 -10.16
CA PHE A 33 -19.32 -7.83 -11.17
C PHE A 33 -17.93 -8.43 -11.42
N TYR A 34 -17.68 -9.64 -10.91
CA TYR A 34 -16.35 -10.27 -10.95
C TYR A 34 -15.72 -10.25 -12.35
N HIS A 35 -16.49 -10.67 -13.36
CA HIS A 35 -16.00 -10.75 -14.74
C HIS A 35 -15.56 -9.38 -15.28
N ASN A 36 -16.38 -8.36 -15.10
CA ASN A 36 -16.09 -6.99 -15.54
C ASN A 36 -14.89 -6.39 -14.80
N ILE A 37 -14.76 -6.73 -13.49
CA ILE A 37 -13.64 -6.26 -12.67
C ILE A 37 -12.33 -6.87 -13.17
N VAL A 38 -12.30 -8.17 -13.43
CA VAL A 38 -11.10 -8.88 -13.90
C VAL A 38 -10.63 -8.33 -15.25
N GLU A 39 -11.55 -8.07 -16.18
CA GLU A 39 -11.21 -7.47 -17.48
C GLU A 39 -10.68 -6.04 -17.36
N ALA A 40 -11.12 -5.29 -16.36
CA ALA A 40 -10.70 -3.91 -16.13
C ALA A 40 -9.32 -3.79 -15.45
N ILE A 41 -8.85 -4.84 -14.74
CA ILE A 41 -7.60 -4.80 -13.95
C ILE A 41 -6.39 -4.28 -14.75
N PRO A 42 -6.07 -4.78 -15.96
CA PRO A 42 -4.91 -4.30 -16.70
C PRO A 42 -4.96 -2.79 -16.99
N TYR A 43 -6.14 -2.28 -17.32
CA TYR A 43 -6.35 -0.85 -17.60
C TYR A 43 -6.20 -0.01 -16.33
N ILE A 44 -6.74 -0.48 -15.21
CA ILE A 44 -6.60 0.17 -13.90
C ILE A 44 -5.12 0.25 -13.51
N LEU A 45 -4.36 -0.83 -13.68
CA LEU A 45 -2.93 -0.87 -13.38
C LEU A 45 -2.14 0.12 -14.25
N ILE A 46 -2.44 0.20 -15.54
CA ILE A 46 -1.80 1.16 -16.46
C ILE A 46 -2.10 2.60 -16.01
N VAL A 47 -3.34 2.90 -15.70
CA VAL A 47 -3.74 4.26 -15.25
C VAL A 47 -3.06 4.65 -13.94
N ILE A 48 -3.02 3.74 -12.95
CA ILE A 48 -2.37 4.00 -11.66
C ILE A 48 -0.86 4.20 -11.86
N SER A 49 -0.22 3.35 -12.65
CA SER A 49 1.21 3.44 -12.93
C SER A 49 1.56 4.74 -13.65
N ALA A 50 0.77 5.11 -14.67
CA ALA A 50 0.94 6.36 -15.38
C ALA A 50 0.73 7.57 -14.46
N TYR A 51 -0.29 7.54 -13.60
CA TYR A 51 -0.54 8.58 -12.62
C TYR A 51 0.64 8.74 -11.65
N MET A 52 1.20 7.65 -11.14
CA MET A 52 2.36 7.69 -10.26
C MET A 52 3.59 8.30 -10.95
N LEU A 53 3.84 7.94 -12.21
CA LEU A 53 4.97 8.48 -12.99
C LEU A 53 4.81 9.99 -13.25
N ILE A 54 3.61 10.45 -13.64
CA ILE A 54 3.35 11.85 -13.99
C ILE A 54 3.22 12.75 -12.75
N SER A 55 2.91 12.18 -11.60
CA SER A 55 2.73 12.93 -10.34
C SER A 55 4.03 13.56 -9.81
N GLU A 56 5.16 13.11 -10.30
CA GLU A 56 6.44 13.75 -10.00
C GLU A 56 6.53 15.10 -10.73
N ARG A 57 6.95 16.14 -10.00
CA ARG A 57 7.03 17.51 -10.54
C ARG A 57 8.34 17.84 -11.26
N ASP A 58 9.35 17.00 -11.11
CA ASP A 58 10.68 17.20 -11.66
C ASP A 58 10.91 16.25 -12.84
N VAL A 59 11.25 16.79 -13.99
CA VAL A 59 11.50 16.01 -15.23
C VAL A 59 12.60 14.96 -15.03
N LYS A 60 13.64 15.26 -14.24
CA LYS A 60 14.70 14.29 -13.94
C LYS A 60 14.16 13.13 -13.12
N LYS A 61 13.29 13.41 -12.14
CA LYS A 61 12.64 12.36 -11.34
C LYS A 61 11.70 11.51 -12.19
N ILE A 62 10.94 12.13 -13.09
CA ILE A 62 10.07 11.39 -14.03
C ILE A 62 10.91 10.45 -14.89
N ALA A 63 12.03 10.90 -15.45
CA ALA A 63 12.90 10.06 -16.26
C ALA A 63 13.49 8.88 -15.47
N VAL A 64 13.95 9.11 -14.25
CA VAL A 64 14.46 8.05 -13.36
C VAL A 64 13.38 7.06 -12.99
N SER A 65 12.18 7.56 -12.61
CA SER A 65 11.03 6.70 -12.27
C SER A 65 10.58 5.85 -13.45
N ALA A 66 10.54 6.43 -14.66
CA ALA A 66 10.23 5.70 -15.89
C ALA A 66 11.28 4.63 -16.19
N PHE A 67 12.57 4.94 -16.01
CA PHE A 67 13.65 3.98 -16.19
C PHE A 67 13.54 2.80 -15.19
N ILE A 68 13.29 3.10 -13.90
CA ILE A 68 13.08 2.05 -12.88
C ILE A 68 11.84 1.21 -13.21
N PHE A 69 10.76 1.84 -13.67
CA PHE A 69 9.54 1.15 -14.07
C PHE A 69 9.79 0.17 -15.22
N LEU A 70 10.52 0.60 -16.25
CA LEU A 70 10.90 -0.26 -17.37
C LEU A 70 11.80 -1.42 -16.92
N LEU A 71 12.82 -1.14 -16.10
CA LEU A 71 13.68 -2.20 -15.55
C LEU A 71 12.89 -3.21 -14.73
N SER A 72 11.97 -2.75 -13.90
CA SER A 72 11.11 -3.63 -13.11
C SER A 72 10.20 -4.49 -14.00
N GLY A 73 9.67 -3.90 -15.08
CA GLY A 73 8.88 -4.64 -16.07
C GLY A 73 9.71 -5.71 -16.80
N MET A 74 10.93 -5.38 -17.23
CA MET A 74 11.83 -6.34 -17.87
C MET A 74 12.21 -7.47 -16.91
N LEU A 75 12.51 -7.15 -15.66
CA LEU A 75 12.78 -8.15 -14.61
C LEU A 75 11.56 -9.05 -14.39
N GLY A 76 10.36 -8.48 -14.30
CA GLY A 76 9.12 -9.24 -14.15
C GLY A 76 8.90 -10.23 -15.29
N ILE A 77 9.08 -9.78 -16.53
CA ILE A 77 8.98 -10.66 -17.73
C ILE A 77 10.02 -11.76 -17.66
N ALA A 78 11.27 -11.43 -17.33
CA ALA A 78 12.35 -12.41 -17.24
C ALA A 78 12.05 -13.47 -16.17
N VAL A 79 11.60 -13.05 -15.00
CA VAL A 79 11.28 -13.93 -13.86
C VAL A 79 10.11 -14.87 -14.17
N ILE A 80 9.07 -14.39 -14.83
CA ILE A 80 7.89 -15.19 -15.17
C ILE A 80 8.17 -16.13 -16.34
N LYS A 81 8.86 -15.62 -17.39
CA LYS A 81 9.07 -16.37 -18.64
C LYS A 81 10.10 -17.48 -18.53
N TYR A 82 11.19 -17.24 -17.79
CA TYR A 82 12.30 -18.20 -17.76
C TYR A 82 12.21 -19.25 -16.65
N GLY A 83 11.31 -19.10 -15.68
CA GLY A 83 10.90 -20.13 -14.72
C GLY A 83 12.04 -20.86 -13.99
N PHE A 84 13.16 -20.21 -13.73
CA PHE A 84 14.33 -20.84 -13.09
C PHE A 84 14.06 -21.39 -11.69
N VAL A 85 13.02 -20.90 -11.03
CA VAL A 85 12.64 -21.25 -9.67
C VAL A 85 11.14 -21.51 -9.62
N ARG A 86 10.73 -22.52 -8.86
CA ARG A 86 9.32 -22.92 -8.73
C ARG A 86 8.44 -21.79 -8.15
N GLU A 87 9.01 -20.99 -7.23
CA GLU A 87 8.36 -19.83 -6.59
C GLU A 87 9.24 -18.58 -6.80
N PRO A 88 9.20 -17.95 -8.00
CA PRO A 88 10.17 -16.92 -8.37
C PRO A 88 9.97 -15.60 -7.61
N PHE A 89 8.78 -15.31 -7.10
CA PHE A 89 8.52 -14.06 -6.40
C PHE A 89 9.21 -13.97 -5.03
N LEU A 90 9.37 -15.09 -4.33
CA LEU A 90 10.03 -15.10 -3.03
C LEU A 90 11.49 -14.60 -3.12
N PRO A 91 12.38 -15.19 -3.95
CA PRO A 91 13.77 -14.72 -4.05
C PRO A 91 13.87 -13.32 -4.64
N VAL A 92 13.00 -12.93 -5.58
CA VAL A 92 13.02 -11.59 -6.18
C VAL A 92 12.66 -10.53 -5.13
N LEU A 93 11.56 -10.71 -4.39
CA LEU A 93 11.15 -9.77 -3.36
C LEU A 93 12.14 -9.74 -2.19
N SER A 94 12.64 -10.90 -1.75
CA SER A 94 13.64 -10.98 -0.69
C SER A 94 14.95 -10.31 -1.11
N GLY A 95 15.39 -10.49 -2.35
CA GLY A 95 16.60 -9.87 -2.87
C GLY A 95 16.46 -8.35 -3.03
N LEU A 96 15.40 -7.90 -3.70
CA LEU A 96 15.19 -6.47 -3.96
C LEU A 96 14.90 -5.65 -2.69
N PHE A 97 14.13 -6.17 -1.76
CA PHE A 97 13.74 -5.44 -0.57
C PHE A 97 14.46 -5.89 0.69
N GLY A 98 14.58 -7.20 0.94
CA GLY A 98 15.22 -7.73 2.14
C GLY A 98 16.73 -7.52 2.14
N VAL A 99 17.43 -8.10 1.15
CA VAL A 99 18.89 -8.03 1.09
C VAL A 99 19.36 -6.60 0.85
N SER A 100 18.68 -5.82 0.01
CA SER A 100 19.06 -4.43 -0.27
C SER A 100 18.93 -3.54 0.97
N THR A 101 17.88 -3.70 1.77
CA THR A 101 17.72 -2.96 3.04
C THR A 101 18.75 -3.36 4.08
N LEU A 102 19.10 -4.63 4.17
CA LEU A 102 20.17 -5.10 5.06
C LEU A 102 21.53 -4.53 4.65
N LEU A 103 21.86 -4.56 3.36
CA LEU A 103 23.11 -3.97 2.85
C LEU A 103 23.18 -2.47 3.11
N LEU A 104 22.09 -1.75 2.92
CA LEU A 104 22.01 -0.31 3.25
C LEU A 104 22.18 -0.07 4.75
N SER A 105 21.60 -0.90 5.60
CA SER A 105 21.74 -0.81 7.06
C SER A 105 23.18 -1.04 7.54
N LEU A 106 23.95 -1.85 6.81
CA LEU A 106 25.38 -2.05 7.07
C LEU A 106 26.23 -0.87 6.61
N ALA A 107 25.80 -0.17 5.56
CA ALA A 107 26.52 0.97 5.00
C ALA A 107 26.23 2.30 5.75
N TYR A 108 25.08 2.43 6.37
CA TYR A 108 24.66 3.62 7.07
C TYR A 108 24.33 3.28 8.53
N GLU A 109 25.07 3.90 9.47
CA GLU A 109 24.70 3.85 10.88
C GLU A 109 23.37 4.59 11.08
N PRO A 110 22.32 3.94 11.60
CA PRO A 110 21.06 4.60 11.86
C PRO A 110 21.21 5.60 12.99
N ASP A 111 20.93 6.89 12.71
CA ASP A 111 20.80 7.91 13.75
C ASP A 111 19.52 7.61 14.56
N ILE A 112 19.67 6.85 15.65
CA ILE A 112 18.57 6.51 16.54
C ILE A 112 18.30 7.73 17.43
N LYS A 113 17.35 8.57 17.00
CA LYS A 113 16.88 9.70 17.80
C LYS A 113 16.25 9.20 19.10
N GLU A 114 16.55 9.90 20.20
CA GLU A 114 15.90 9.64 21.48
C GLU A 114 14.38 9.67 21.34
N GLN A 115 13.72 8.64 21.88
CA GLN A 115 12.26 8.56 21.83
C GLN A 115 11.66 9.52 22.86
N VAL A 116 10.99 10.55 22.40
CA VAL A 116 10.16 11.40 23.24
C VAL A 116 8.86 10.65 23.51
N ILE A 117 8.63 10.32 24.78
CA ILE A 117 7.37 9.72 25.23
C ILE A 117 6.36 10.86 25.46
N ASP A 118 5.68 11.27 24.41
CA ASP A 118 4.56 12.21 24.50
C ASP A 118 3.25 11.42 24.38
N ASP A 119 2.38 11.56 25.39
CA ASP A 119 1.11 10.82 25.46
C ASP A 119 -0.02 11.49 24.67
N LYS A 120 0.22 12.69 24.13
CA LYS A 120 -0.83 13.48 23.48
C LYS A 120 -0.89 13.21 21.99
N ILE A 121 -1.94 12.50 21.55
CA ILE A 121 -2.29 12.40 20.14
C ILE A 121 -2.79 13.78 19.66
N LYS A 122 -2.03 14.42 18.77
CA LYS A 122 -2.35 15.76 18.24
C LYS A 122 -3.32 15.73 17.04
N LEU A 123 -3.97 14.60 16.81
CA LEU A 123 -4.90 14.41 15.70
C LEU A 123 -6.35 14.65 16.16
N LYS A 124 -7.09 15.50 15.42
CA LYS A 124 -8.53 15.69 15.66
C LYS A 124 -9.29 14.40 15.33
N THR A 125 -10.28 14.06 16.13
CA THR A 125 -11.13 12.88 15.94
C THR A 125 -11.71 12.78 14.55
N ARG A 126 -12.16 13.90 13.96
CA ARG A 126 -12.67 13.95 12.58
C ARG A 126 -11.63 13.53 11.54
N ASP A 127 -10.40 14.03 11.68
CA ASP A 127 -9.30 13.72 10.77
C ASP A 127 -8.89 12.26 10.89
N PHE A 128 -8.91 11.72 12.11
CA PHE A 128 -8.67 10.32 12.40
C PHE A 128 -9.68 9.40 11.68
N PHE A 129 -10.98 9.63 11.89
CA PHE A 129 -12.03 8.83 11.24
C PHE A 129 -12.00 8.95 9.71
N ARG A 130 -11.76 10.15 9.19
CA ARG A 130 -11.61 10.37 7.75
C ARG A 130 -10.42 9.59 7.19
N ALA A 131 -9.28 9.64 7.87
CA ALA A 131 -8.07 8.92 7.46
C ALA A 131 -8.27 7.41 7.52
N SER A 132 -8.84 6.90 8.61
CA SER A 132 -9.11 5.47 8.77
C SER A 132 -10.11 4.96 7.73
N LEU A 133 -11.19 5.70 7.47
CA LEU A 133 -12.18 5.31 6.47
C LEU A 133 -11.60 5.33 5.05
N SER A 134 -10.89 6.40 4.67
CA SER A 134 -10.27 6.49 3.35
C SER A 134 -9.20 5.42 3.14
N GLY A 135 -8.42 5.11 4.19
CA GLY A 135 -7.45 4.03 4.18
C GLY A 135 -8.12 2.67 4.02
N THR A 136 -9.19 2.41 4.78
CA THR A 136 -9.94 1.16 4.67
C THR A 136 -10.52 0.96 3.27
N MET A 137 -11.15 2.00 2.70
CA MET A 137 -11.69 1.91 1.34
C MET A 137 -10.63 1.56 0.31
N ALA A 138 -9.46 2.21 0.38
CA ALA A 138 -8.35 1.90 -0.51
C ALA A 138 -7.78 0.49 -0.27
N GLY A 139 -7.68 0.05 0.99
CA GLY A 139 -7.24 -1.29 1.35
C GLY A 139 -8.20 -2.38 0.86
N VAL A 140 -9.51 -2.16 0.97
CA VAL A 140 -10.55 -3.03 0.39
C VAL A 140 -10.39 -3.14 -1.12
N PHE A 141 -10.26 -1.99 -1.80
CA PHE A 141 -10.10 -1.93 -3.25
C PHE A 141 -8.87 -2.74 -3.71
N VAL A 142 -7.74 -2.55 -3.06
CA VAL A 142 -6.48 -3.24 -3.40
C VAL A 142 -6.51 -4.71 -3.00
N GLY A 143 -7.15 -5.06 -1.88
CA GLY A 143 -7.29 -6.45 -1.45
C GLY A 143 -8.14 -7.31 -2.38
N VAL A 144 -9.03 -6.67 -3.14
CA VAL A 144 -9.88 -7.33 -4.14
C VAL A 144 -9.22 -7.40 -5.51
N LEU A 145 -8.41 -6.41 -5.85
CA LEU A 145 -7.81 -6.28 -7.18
C LEU A 145 -6.40 -6.90 -7.20
N PRO A 146 -6.19 -8.04 -7.86
CA PRO A 146 -4.86 -8.62 -7.97
C PRO A 146 -3.91 -7.70 -8.75
N GLY A 147 -2.66 -7.63 -8.31
CA GLY A 147 -1.61 -6.84 -8.96
C GLY A 147 -1.45 -5.41 -8.44
N ILE A 148 -2.36 -4.91 -7.62
CA ILE A 148 -2.21 -3.63 -6.93
C ILE A 148 -1.77 -3.90 -5.49
N GLY A 149 -0.69 -3.25 -5.06
CA GLY A 149 -0.16 -3.41 -3.71
C GLY A 149 -0.52 -2.26 -2.77
N ASN A 150 -0.18 -2.43 -1.49
CA ASN A 150 -0.41 -1.41 -0.46
C ASN A 150 0.29 -0.08 -0.75
N ALA A 151 1.42 -0.09 -1.46
CA ALA A 151 2.14 1.12 -1.83
C ALA A 151 1.30 2.03 -2.74
N GLN A 152 0.67 1.46 -3.77
CA GLN A 152 -0.20 2.20 -4.68
C GLN A 152 -1.47 2.70 -3.96
N ALA A 153 -2.09 1.85 -3.12
CA ALA A 153 -3.24 2.24 -2.31
C ALA A 153 -2.90 3.41 -1.37
N THR A 154 -1.76 3.33 -0.72
CA THR A 154 -1.27 4.36 0.19
C THR A 154 -1.03 5.69 -0.53
N TYR A 155 -0.46 5.62 -1.74
CA TYR A 155 -0.23 6.80 -2.56
C TYR A 155 -1.54 7.50 -2.95
N ILE A 156 -2.55 6.73 -3.35
CA ILE A 156 -3.87 7.24 -3.70
C ILE A 156 -4.60 7.85 -2.48
N THR A 157 -4.39 7.27 -1.30
CA THR A 157 -5.04 7.76 -0.06
C THR A 157 -4.43 9.05 0.47
N LYS A 158 -3.19 9.37 0.12
CA LYS A 158 -2.48 10.55 0.62
C LYS A 158 -3.29 11.86 0.51
N PRO A 159 -3.87 12.24 -0.64
CA PRO A 159 -4.70 13.43 -0.76
C PRO A 159 -6.03 13.33 -0.02
N LEU A 160 -6.54 12.13 0.23
CA LEU A 160 -7.82 11.86 0.87
C LEU A 160 -7.75 11.81 2.39
N SER A 161 -6.63 11.38 2.95
CA SER A 161 -6.43 11.19 4.40
C SER A 161 -6.31 12.49 5.19
N GLY A 162 -6.02 13.62 4.53
CA GLY A 162 -5.84 14.92 5.17
C GLY A 162 -4.44 15.48 4.95
N LYS A 163 -4.21 16.71 5.45
CA LYS A 163 -2.94 17.41 5.23
C LYS A 163 -1.84 17.06 6.25
N LYS A 164 -2.21 16.38 7.34
CA LYS A 164 -1.30 16.09 8.45
C LYS A 164 -0.62 14.73 8.25
N GLU A 165 0.64 14.64 8.62
CA GLU A 165 1.40 13.38 8.56
C GLU A 165 0.80 12.30 9.46
N GLU A 166 0.26 12.68 10.62
CA GLU A 166 -0.39 11.78 11.56
C GLU A 166 -1.63 11.13 10.94
N SER A 167 -2.43 11.90 10.17
CA SER A 167 -3.58 11.35 9.43
C SER A 167 -3.15 10.34 8.40
N TYR A 168 -2.04 10.59 7.73
CA TYR A 168 -1.49 9.69 6.73
C TYR A 168 -1.02 8.37 7.35
N LEU A 169 -0.39 8.39 8.53
CA LEU A 169 -0.01 7.18 9.27
C LEU A 169 -1.22 6.31 9.64
N VAL A 170 -2.31 6.93 10.09
CA VAL A 170 -3.57 6.24 10.36
C VAL A 170 -4.13 5.60 9.09
N ALA A 171 -4.11 6.34 7.96
CA ALA A 171 -4.60 5.82 6.69
C ALA A 171 -3.77 4.62 6.20
N ILE A 172 -2.44 4.68 6.26
CA ILE A 172 -1.55 3.57 5.87
C ILE A 172 -1.86 2.30 6.68
N SER A 173 -2.01 2.44 7.99
CA SER A 173 -2.29 1.31 8.87
C SER A 173 -3.65 0.69 8.56
N SER A 174 -4.65 1.53 8.28
CA SER A 174 -5.98 1.07 7.86
C SER A 174 -5.95 0.38 6.49
N VAL A 175 -5.16 0.90 5.51
CA VAL A 175 -4.93 0.26 4.21
C VAL A 175 -4.38 -1.16 4.41
N ASN A 176 -3.30 -1.30 5.18
CA ASN A 176 -2.63 -2.57 5.37
C ASN A 176 -3.56 -3.61 6.00
N THR A 177 -4.32 -3.22 7.02
CA THR A 177 -5.24 -4.13 7.71
C THR A 177 -6.42 -4.54 6.83
N ALA A 178 -7.04 -3.58 6.16
CA ALA A 178 -8.16 -3.86 5.25
C ALA A 178 -7.72 -4.72 4.06
N ASN A 179 -6.56 -4.41 3.46
CA ASN A 179 -6.00 -5.22 2.38
C ASN A 179 -5.74 -6.66 2.82
N ALA A 180 -5.15 -6.89 4.00
CA ALA A 180 -4.90 -8.24 4.50
C ALA A 180 -6.20 -9.05 4.63
N ILE A 181 -7.28 -8.44 5.16
CA ILE A 181 -8.58 -9.10 5.31
C ILE A 181 -9.17 -9.46 3.93
N PHE A 182 -9.19 -8.49 3.00
CA PHE A 182 -9.81 -8.71 1.69
C PHE A 182 -8.96 -9.57 0.75
N SER A 183 -7.64 -9.57 0.88
CA SER A 183 -6.77 -10.50 0.14
C SER A 183 -7.00 -11.95 0.56
N ILE A 184 -7.23 -12.23 1.85
CA ILE A 184 -7.59 -13.59 2.30
C ILE A 184 -8.96 -13.98 1.73
N LEU A 185 -9.92 -13.06 1.73
CA LEU A 185 -11.26 -13.32 1.21
C LEU A 185 -11.30 -13.51 -0.31
N SER A 186 -10.41 -12.86 -1.05
CA SER A 186 -10.33 -13.01 -2.52
C SER A 186 -9.80 -14.38 -2.96
N LEU A 187 -9.32 -15.21 -2.03
CA LEU A 187 -8.90 -16.59 -2.29
C LEU A 187 -10.08 -17.57 -2.31
N TYR A 188 -11.25 -17.16 -1.84
CA TYR A 188 -12.49 -17.97 -1.76
C TYR A 188 -13.60 -17.40 -2.65
#